data_0149cf661afd8921a090b7483b964604
#
_entry.id   0149cf661afd8921a090b7483b964604
#
_cell.length_a   1.000
_cell.length_b   1.000
_cell.length_c   1.000
_cell.angle_alpha   90.00
_cell.angle_beta   90.00
_cell.angle_gamma   90.00
#
_symmetry.space_group_name_H-M   'P 1'
#
loop_
_entity.id
_entity.type
_entity.pdbx_description
1 polymer ?
#
loop_
_entity_poly.entity_id
_entity_poly.type
_entity_poly.pdbx_seq_one_letter_code
_entity_poly.pdbx_strand_id
1 'polypeptide(L)'
;MANYTYEFTTNGNTGTITLTVDTTTLYTYNSNGSFQGYPITGISGSFNGQTITGLLASNNTTQGGSVATNDANGTGGNAGQYNNVFWRDDTQGNGGLGPSGKASIDGIDNRGFAFTAGGTDYRISKQSASTTNFIYQSNGTASQPTTFNAANSDVPCYITGTRIRTARGEVAVEDLTVGDLAVTPEGTERPIRWIGHRTIACHGDSARLPVRIAAHAFGPGRPARDLFVSPAHAICVDLLGEVLIPTCRLINGTTITQVSVESVTYWHVELDSHDILVAEGLPAESYVDCGNRAFFANVEVTDLAAPPDERPAGPSAFCRPFYETGPIVDSARARLADRAEALGWRLVEDPLADLHLIVDGQVLHPDVEGLTARFILPAAACDVRLVSTTFVPAHVEAGSGDDRRLGVCLAALSIDDGLTGIRHIALDDPRLTQGLHQVESTDMTWRWTDGAATLPADLWDGCRGTFFLRVALACAAPRRVGPQDMAGLVHPAQAHTAQANRRA
;
A
#
# COMPACT_ATOMS: atom_id res chain seq x y z
N MET A 1 -4.72 -6.29 -12.29
CA MET A 1 -5.42 -6.41 -10.99
C MET A 1 -5.48 -5.05 -10.35
N ALA A 2 -6.60 -4.67 -9.74
CA ALA A 2 -6.76 -3.42 -9.00
C ALA A 2 -7.11 -3.72 -7.55
N ASN A 3 -6.67 -2.87 -6.62
CA ASN A 3 -6.99 -3.00 -5.20
C ASN A 3 -8.01 -1.92 -4.81
N TYR A 4 -9.03 -2.34 -4.07
CA TYR A 4 -10.07 -1.46 -3.54
C TYR A 4 -10.10 -1.61 -2.02
N THR A 5 -9.82 -0.54 -1.31
CA THR A 5 -9.77 -0.54 0.15
C THR A 5 -11.03 0.10 0.72
N TYR A 6 -11.61 -0.54 1.72
CA TYR A 6 -12.81 -0.10 2.41
C TYR A 6 -12.56 0.02 3.91
N GLU A 7 -13.04 1.10 4.47
CA GLU A 7 -13.20 1.24 5.92
C GLU A 7 -14.61 0.90 6.32
N PHE A 8 -14.76 0.26 7.43
CA PHE A 8 -16.08 0.01 7.99
C PHE A 8 -16.10 0.27 9.48
N THR A 9 -17.28 0.65 9.95
CA THR A 9 -17.57 0.82 11.37
C THR A 9 -18.88 0.09 11.66
N THR A 10 -18.84 -0.84 12.60
CA THR A 10 -20.01 -1.58 13.04
C THR A 10 -19.99 -1.72 14.56
N ASN A 11 -21.04 -1.28 15.26
CA ASN A 11 -21.18 -1.38 16.72
C ASN A 11 -19.92 -0.98 17.52
N GLY A 12 -19.22 0.07 17.08
CA GLY A 12 -17.97 0.53 17.71
C GLY A 12 -16.71 -0.22 17.29
N ASN A 13 -16.81 -1.25 16.45
CA ASN A 13 -15.66 -1.90 15.83
C ASN A 13 -15.33 -1.22 14.50
N THR A 14 -14.07 -0.99 14.28
CA THR A 14 -13.55 -0.46 13.01
C THR A 14 -12.64 -1.47 12.35
N GLY A 15 -12.55 -1.44 11.03
CA GLY A 15 -11.64 -2.30 10.30
C GLY A 15 -11.39 -1.77 8.90
N THR A 16 -10.43 -2.37 8.24
CA THR A 16 -10.04 -2.04 6.88
C THR A 16 -9.97 -3.32 6.06
N ILE A 17 -10.65 -3.35 4.94
CA ILE A 17 -10.67 -4.48 4.02
C ILE A 17 -10.16 -4.01 2.67
N THR A 18 -9.14 -4.67 2.14
CA THR A 18 -8.65 -4.44 0.78
C THR A 18 -9.03 -5.64 -0.09
N LEU A 19 -9.78 -5.39 -1.14
CA LEU A 19 -10.15 -6.37 -2.16
C LEU A 19 -9.19 -6.26 -3.34
N THR A 20 -8.63 -7.38 -3.77
CA THR A 20 -7.89 -7.50 -5.02
C THR A 20 -8.83 -7.97 -6.11
N VAL A 21 -8.95 -7.21 -7.19
CA VAL A 21 -9.89 -7.43 -8.30
C VAL A 21 -9.12 -7.72 -9.57
N ASP A 22 -9.48 -8.80 -10.27
CA ASP A 22 -8.92 -9.09 -11.58
C ASP A 22 -9.64 -8.29 -12.66
N THR A 23 -9.04 -7.20 -13.09
CA THR A 23 -9.60 -6.30 -14.11
C THR A 23 -9.42 -6.81 -15.54
N THR A 24 -8.79 -7.96 -15.73
CA THR A 24 -8.58 -8.59 -17.07
C THR A 24 -9.68 -9.59 -17.42
N THR A 25 -10.34 -10.18 -16.43
CA THR A 25 -11.43 -11.13 -16.61
C THR A 25 -12.77 -10.42 -16.41
N LEU A 26 -13.56 -10.30 -17.47
CA LEU A 26 -14.85 -9.64 -17.44
C LEU A 26 -15.97 -10.67 -17.31
N TYR A 27 -16.77 -10.58 -16.26
CA TYR A 27 -18.03 -11.30 -16.14
C TYR A 27 -19.17 -10.49 -16.75
N THR A 28 -19.85 -11.06 -17.73
CA THR A 28 -21.07 -10.49 -18.30
C THR A 28 -22.26 -11.26 -17.78
N TYR A 29 -23.20 -10.58 -17.13
CA TYR A 29 -24.40 -11.18 -16.60
C TYR A 29 -25.60 -10.77 -17.47
N ASN A 30 -26.34 -11.77 -17.97
CA ASN A 30 -27.50 -11.56 -18.83
C ASN A 30 -28.80 -11.79 -18.06
N SER A 31 -29.44 -10.74 -17.59
CA SER A 31 -30.88 -10.75 -17.33
C SER A 31 -31.44 -9.40 -17.81
N ASN A 32 -31.85 -9.35 -19.06
CA ASN A 32 -32.39 -8.14 -19.72
C ASN A 32 -31.45 -6.91 -19.85
N GLY A 33 -30.17 -7.07 -19.62
CA GLY A 33 -29.13 -6.07 -19.76
C GLY A 33 -27.77 -6.68 -19.47
N SER A 34 -26.73 -6.22 -20.14
CA SER A 34 -25.36 -6.68 -19.93
C SER A 34 -24.77 -5.97 -18.71
N PHE A 35 -24.77 -6.61 -17.57
CA PHE A 35 -24.02 -6.13 -16.41
C PHE A 35 -22.59 -6.64 -16.51
N GLN A 36 -21.62 -5.79 -16.23
CA GLN A 36 -20.21 -6.11 -16.29
C GLN A 36 -19.61 -6.02 -14.89
N GLY A 37 -18.93 -7.08 -14.46
CA GLY A 37 -18.23 -7.14 -13.19
C GLY A 37 -16.92 -7.89 -13.30
N TYR A 38 -16.06 -7.71 -12.33
CA TYR A 38 -14.75 -8.32 -12.26
C TYR A 38 -14.65 -9.24 -11.05
N PRO A 39 -13.97 -10.39 -11.13
CA PRO A 39 -13.83 -11.27 -9.97
C PRO A 39 -12.95 -10.62 -8.91
N ILE A 40 -13.38 -10.73 -7.67
CA ILE A 40 -12.56 -10.50 -6.50
C ILE A 40 -11.70 -11.75 -6.33
N THR A 41 -10.38 -11.60 -6.45
CA THR A 41 -9.41 -12.71 -6.43
C THR A 41 -8.61 -12.78 -5.15
N GLY A 42 -8.64 -11.71 -4.36
CA GLY A 42 -7.94 -11.63 -3.09
C GLY A 42 -8.61 -10.68 -2.11
N ILE A 43 -8.24 -10.83 -0.85
CA ILE A 43 -8.70 -10.00 0.26
C ILE A 43 -7.60 -9.92 1.31
N SER A 44 -7.43 -8.76 1.91
CA SER A 44 -6.51 -8.54 3.04
C SER A 44 -7.05 -7.47 3.99
N GLY A 45 -6.40 -7.31 5.12
CA GLY A 45 -6.77 -6.30 6.12
C GLY A 45 -7.22 -6.88 7.45
N SER A 46 -8.08 -6.14 8.15
CA SER A 46 -8.61 -6.56 9.45
C SER A 46 -10.11 -6.36 9.54
N PHE A 47 -10.77 -7.23 10.29
CA PHE A 47 -12.19 -7.16 10.57
C PHE A 47 -12.47 -7.47 12.05
N ASN A 48 -13.15 -6.57 12.75
CA ASN A 48 -13.43 -6.68 14.19
C ASN A 48 -12.16 -6.96 15.03
N GLY A 49 -11.04 -6.29 14.69
CA GLY A 49 -9.76 -6.46 15.37
C GLY A 49 -9.02 -7.76 15.04
N GLN A 50 -9.57 -8.59 14.12
CA GLN A 50 -8.95 -9.84 13.69
C GLN A 50 -8.39 -9.70 12.28
N THR A 51 -7.22 -10.28 12.04
CA THR A 51 -6.62 -10.33 10.69
C THR A 51 -7.48 -11.18 9.76
N ILE A 52 -7.71 -10.69 8.52
CA ILE A 52 -8.37 -11.45 7.47
C ILE A 52 -7.36 -12.47 6.93
N THR A 53 -7.76 -13.76 6.96
CA THR A 53 -6.88 -14.86 6.57
C THR A 53 -7.13 -15.35 5.15
N GLY A 54 -8.24 -15.01 4.52
CA GLY A 54 -8.50 -15.37 3.14
C GLY A 54 -9.91 -15.05 2.65
N LEU A 55 -10.03 -15.00 1.32
CA LEU A 55 -11.30 -14.92 0.61
C LEU A 55 -11.91 -16.32 0.53
N LEU A 56 -13.19 -16.46 0.86
CA LEU A 56 -13.91 -17.72 0.67
C LEU A 56 -14.26 -17.92 -0.82
N ALA A 57 -14.19 -19.16 -1.30
CA ALA A 57 -14.59 -19.47 -2.67
C ALA A 57 -16.07 -19.14 -2.89
N SER A 58 -16.42 -18.48 -4.01
CA SER A 58 -17.80 -18.16 -4.35
C SER A 58 -18.69 -19.41 -4.28
N ASN A 59 -19.80 -19.33 -3.57
CA ASN A 59 -20.78 -20.40 -3.48
C ASN A 59 -21.97 -20.22 -4.43
N ASN A 60 -21.93 -19.20 -5.28
CA ASN A 60 -22.92 -18.94 -6.31
C ASN A 60 -22.28 -18.84 -7.68
N THR A 61 -22.04 -19.99 -8.30
CA THR A 61 -21.40 -20.10 -9.62
C THR A 61 -22.39 -20.14 -10.78
N THR A 62 -23.70 -20.01 -10.54
CA THR A 62 -24.71 -20.10 -11.60
C THR A 62 -24.68 -18.85 -12.48
N GLN A 63 -23.98 -18.93 -13.59
CA GLN A 63 -24.18 -18.04 -14.73
C GLN A 63 -25.62 -18.24 -15.24
N GLY A 64 -26.43 -17.18 -15.25
CA GLY A 64 -27.75 -17.19 -15.92
C GLY A 64 -28.93 -17.70 -15.11
N GLY A 65 -28.78 -18.00 -13.85
CA GLY A 65 -29.92 -18.31 -12.97
C GLY A 65 -30.68 -17.05 -12.60
N SER A 66 -32.03 -17.08 -12.70
CA SER A 66 -32.92 -16.04 -12.18
C SER A 66 -32.51 -15.73 -10.73
N VAL A 67 -32.03 -14.52 -10.49
CA VAL A 67 -31.73 -14.06 -9.15
C VAL A 67 -33.05 -13.89 -8.45
N ALA A 68 -33.36 -14.80 -7.52
CA ALA A 68 -34.48 -14.59 -6.63
C ALA A 68 -34.20 -13.28 -5.87
N THR A 69 -35.00 -12.29 -6.20
CA THR A 69 -35.07 -11.03 -5.48
C THR A 69 -35.35 -11.32 -4.03
N ASN A 70 -34.64 -10.69 -3.15
CA ASN A 70 -34.78 -10.59 -1.72
C ASN A 70 -33.94 -11.56 -0.92
N ASP A 71 -32.96 -11.02 -0.24
CA ASP A 71 -32.97 -10.95 1.22
C ASP A 71 -31.66 -10.40 1.77
N ALA A 72 -31.72 -9.14 2.07
CA ALA A 72 -30.81 -8.58 3.07
C ALA A 72 -31.05 -9.21 4.46
N ASN A 73 -32.17 -9.88 4.67
CA ASN A 73 -32.60 -10.43 5.99
C ASN A 73 -32.49 -11.96 6.12
N GLY A 74 -31.97 -12.66 5.10
CA GLY A 74 -31.78 -14.13 5.26
C GLY A 74 -33.03 -14.99 5.33
N THR A 75 -34.20 -14.48 4.94
CA THR A 75 -35.48 -15.22 5.02
C THR A 75 -35.96 -15.79 3.69
N GLY A 76 -35.30 -15.49 2.58
CA GLY A 76 -35.58 -16.09 1.26
C GLY A 76 -34.46 -17.03 0.81
N GLY A 77 -34.74 -17.95 -0.10
CA GLY A 77 -33.92 -19.10 -0.48
C GLY A 77 -32.46 -18.87 -0.93
N ASN A 78 -31.88 -17.70 -0.69
CA ASN A 78 -30.49 -17.34 -1.00
C ASN A 78 -29.72 -16.85 0.22
N ALA A 79 -30.19 -17.08 1.43
CA ALA A 79 -29.47 -16.77 2.65
C ALA A 79 -28.07 -17.43 2.61
N GLY A 80 -27.03 -16.62 2.77
CA GLY A 80 -25.65 -17.09 2.78
C GLY A 80 -24.97 -17.25 1.41
N GLN A 81 -25.59 -16.87 0.29
CA GLN A 81 -24.93 -16.88 -1.02
C GLN A 81 -24.11 -15.61 -1.26
N TYR A 82 -22.92 -15.77 -1.83
CA TYR A 82 -22.03 -14.67 -2.23
C TYR A 82 -21.36 -15.02 -3.56
N ASN A 83 -21.04 -14.00 -4.37
CA ASN A 83 -20.51 -14.18 -5.71
C ASN A 83 -19.05 -13.76 -5.87
N ASN A 84 -18.50 -12.99 -4.94
CA ASN A 84 -17.15 -12.42 -5.01
C ASN A 84 -16.91 -11.65 -6.33
N VAL A 85 -17.89 -10.87 -6.77
CA VAL A 85 -17.81 -10.05 -7.96
C VAL A 85 -17.82 -8.58 -7.59
N PHE A 86 -16.89 -7.84 -8.14
CA PHE A 86 -16.81 -6.40 -8.05
C PHE A 86 -17.46 -5.79 -9.30
N TRP A 87 -18.54 -5.03 -9.09
CA TRP A 87 -19.31 -4.42 -10.16
C TRP A 87 -18.80 -3.01 -10.44
N ARG A 88 -18.33 -2.77 -11.65
CA ARG A 88 -17.80 -1.47 -12.07
C ARG A 88 -18.87 -0.53 -12.60
N ASP A 89 -19.93 -1.08 -13.17
CA ASP A 89 -20.90 -0.31 -13.95
C ASP A 89 -22.33 -0.67 -13.55
N ASP A 90 -23.06 0.32 -13.07
CA ASP A 90 -24.44 0.22 -12.70
C ASP A 90 -25.32 1.25 -13.48
N THR A 91 -24.92 1.58 -14.70
CA THR A 91 -25.71 2.48 -15.55
C THR A 91 -26.99 1.89 -16.08
N GLN A 92 -27.26 0.59 -15.85
CA GLN A 92 -28.45 -0.11 -16.30
C GLN A 92 -29.40 -0.40 -15.13
N GLY A 93 -30.12 0.61 -14.71
CA GLY A 93 -31.16 0.51 -13.67
C GLY A 93 -32.35 -0.30 -14.09
N ASN A 94 -32.25 -1.60 -14.31
CA ASN A 94 -33.41 -2.47 -14.39
C ASN A 94 -33.04 -3.92 -14.18
N GLY A 95 -33.36 -4.42 -13.02
CA GLY A 95 -33.49 -5.85 -12.82
C GLY A 95 -32.69 -6.45 -11.69
N GLY A 96 -33.09 -6.20 -10.49
CA GLY A 96 -33.04 -7.22 -9.42
C GLY A 96 -31.66 -7.66 -8.87
N LEU A 97 -30.58 -7.09 -9.30
CA LEU A 97 -29.23 -7.48 -8.83
C LEU A 97 -28.52 -6.40 -8.03
N GLY A 98 -28.92 -5.20 -8.18
CA GLY A 98 -28.50 -4.07 -7.37
C GLY A 98 -29.70 -3.29 -6.91
N PRO A 99 -29.60 -2.43 -5.91
CA PRO A 99 -30.66 -1.54 -5.54
C PRO A 99 -30.95 -0.63 -6.73
N SER A 100 -32.22 -0.52 -7.05
CA SER A 100 -32.77 0.28 -8.14
C SER A 100 -31.95 1.54 -8.46
N GLY A 101 -31.22 1.52 -9.55
CA GLY A 101 -30.95 2.70 -10.33
C GLY A 101 -29.77 3.58 -9.90
N LYS A 102 -28.82 3.14 -9.09
CA LYS A 102 -27.56 3.87 -8.95
C LYS A 102 -26.39 2.92 -8.74
N ALA A 103 -25.35 3.16 -9.54
CA ALA A 103 -24.04 2.60 -9.33
C ALA A 103 -23.71 2.58 -7.87
N SER A 104 -23.47 1.41 -7.34
CA SER A 104 -22.81 1.42 -6.09
C SER A 104 -21.40 1.88 -6.38
N ILE A 105 -21.11 3.09 -6.00
CA ILE A 105 -19.75 3.64 -5.92
C ILE A 105 -18.82 2.61 -5.25
N ASP A 106 -19.41 1.68 -4.53
CA ASP A 106 -18.75 0.69 -3.70
C ASP A 106 -18.45 -0.64 -4.42
N GLY A 107 -18.89 -0.85 -5.65
CA GLY A 107 -18.62 -2.06 -6.42
C GLY A 107 -19.21 -3.36 -5.86
N ILE A 108 -19.97 -3.32 -4.76
CA ILE A 108 -20.46 -4.49 -4.04
C ILE A 108 -21.97 -4.57 -4.18
N ASP A 109 -22.49 -5.73 -4.58
CA ASP A 109 -23.91 -6.00 -4.75
C ASP A 109 -24.58 -6.61 -3.49
N ASN A 110 -25.83 -6.97 -3.60
CA ASN A 110 -26.58 -7.59 -2.52
C ASN A 110 -26.14 -9.02 -2.19
N ARG A 111 -25.25 -9.64 -2.98
CA ARG A 111 -24.62 -10.93 -2.68
C ARG A 111 -23.27 -10.74 -2.03
N GLY A 112 -22.52 -9.73 -2.47
CA GLY A 112 -21.27 -9.34 -1.88
C GLY A 112 -20.17 -10.38 -1.95
N PHE A 113 -19.28 -10.34 -0.99
CA PHE A 113 -18.15 -11.24 -0.88
C PHE A 113 -18.04 -11.83 0.53
N ALA A 114 -17.33 -12.95 0.64
CA ALA A 114 -17.16 -13.62 1.92
C ALA A 114 -15.68 -13.93 2.20
N PHE A 115 -15.30 -13.89 3.47
CA PHE A 115 -13.93 -14.06 3.94
C PHE A 115 -13.88 -14.62 5.35
N THR A 116 -12.71 -15.10 5.74
CA THR A 116 -12.44 -15.59 7.09
C THR A 116 -11.56 -14.61 7.86
N ALA A 117 -11.94 -14.27 9.09
CA ALA A 117 -11.14 -13.50 10.02
C ALA A 117 -11.26 -14.09 11.43
N GLY A 118 -10.14 -14.28 12.13
CA GLY A 118 -10.10 -14.89 13.47
C GLY A 118 -10.76 -16.26 13.55
N GLY A 119 -10.73 -17.06 12.47
CA GLY A 119 -11.35 -18.37 12.40
C GLY A 119 -12.88 -18.34 12.24
N THR A 120 -13.48 -17.17 12.01
CA THR A 120 -14.93 -17.01 11.75
C THR A 120 -15.12 -16.53 10.32
N ASP A 121 -16.12 -17.09 9.65
CA ASP A 121 -16.49 -16.71 8.29
C ASP A 121 -17.49 -15.55 8.32
N TYR A 122 -17.21 -14.53 7.54
CA TYR A 122 -18.01 -13.34 7.39
C TYR A 122 -18.42 -13.14 5.94
N ARG A 123 -19.56 -12.51 5.76
CA ARG A 123 -20.04 -12.02 4.46
C ARG A 123 -20.37 -10.55 4.57
N ILE A 124 -19.94 -9.75 3.62
CA ILE A 124 -20.36 -8.36 3.45
C ILE A 124 -21.17 -8.24 2.17
N SER A 125 -22.36 -7.68 2.29
CA SER A 125 -23.24 -7.44 1.16
C SER A 125 -24.02 -6.14 1.34
N LYS A 126 -24.45 -5.54 0.23
CA LYS A 126 -25.26 -4.33 0.25
C LYS A 126 -26.71 -4.63 0.63
N GLN A 127 -27.32 -3.79 1.46
CA GLN A 127 -28.74 -3.90 1.77
C GLN A 127 -29.58 -3.40 0.58
N SER A 128 -30.53 -4.22 0.12
CA SER A 128 -31.38 -3.91 -1.02
C SER A 128 -32.26 -2.70 -0.75
N ALA A 129 -32.19 -1.60 -1.07
CA ALA A 129 -32.94 -0.34 -0.86
C ALA A 129 -32.14 0.76 -0.16
N SER A 130 -30.92 0.51 0.29
CA SER A 130 -30.06 1.53 0.85
C SER A 130 -28.86 1.78 -0.06
N THR A 131 -28.54 3.06 -0.28
CA THR A 131 -27.36 3.45 -1.02
C THR A 131 -26.08 3.44 -0.18
N THR A 132 -26.21 3.30 1.14
CA THR A 132 -25.10 3.49 2.08
C THR A 132 -24.99 2.39 3.16
N ASN A 133 -25.97 1.50 3.32
CA ASN A 133 -25.95 0.51 4.38
C ASN A 133 -25.53 -0.86 3.85
N PHE A 134 -24.51 -1.42 4.47
CA PHE A 134 -24.03 -2.77 4.27
C PHE A 134 -24.45 -3.64 5.45
N ILE A 135 -24.64 -4.91 5.18
CA ILE A 135 -24.90 -5.93 6.20
C ILE A 135 -23.73 -6.89 6.19
N TYR A 136 -23.20 -7.20 7.36
CA TYR A 136 -22.32 -8.33 7.50
C TYR A 136 -23.07 -9.47 8.21
N GLN A 137 -22.76 -10.69 7.88
CA GLN A 137 -23.26 -11.90 8.50
C GLN A 137 -22.10 -12.74 8.96
N SER A 138 -22.24 -13.32 10.15
CA SER A 138 -21.30 -14.32 10.67
C SER A 138 -22.06 -15.61 10.91
N ASN A 139 -21.57 -16.73 10.39
CA ASN A 139 -22.12 -18.06 10.59
C ASN A 139 -23.66 -18.19 10.35
N GLY A 140 -24.18 -17.48 9.34
CA GLY A 140 -25.59 -17.52 8.97
C GLY A 140 -26.53 -16.69 9.86
N THR A 141 -26.03 -15.96 10.83
CA THR A 141 -26.82 -15.05 11.66
C THR A 141 -26.81 -13.65 11.06
N ALA A 142 -27.99 -13.10 10.77
CA ALA A 142 -28.15 -11.75 10.29
C ALA A 142 -27.66 -10.72 11.31
N SER A 143 -26.95 -9.74 10.87
CA SER A 143 -26.33 -8.74 11.72
C SER A 143 -26.76 -7.31 11.43
N GLN A 144 -26.20 -6.42 12.16
CA GLN A 144 -26.50 -5.01 12.28
C GLN A 144 -26.12 -4.20 11.02
N PRO A 145 -26.82 -3.09 10.76
CA PRO A 145 -26.42 -2.15 9.71
C PRO A 145 -24.99 -1.66 9.97
N THR A 146 -24.16 -1.74 8.95
CA THR A 146 -22.76 -1.36 8.99
C THR A 146 -22.55 -0.20 8.03
N THR A 147 -21.93 0.87 8.48
CA THR A 147 -21.48 1.93 7.59
C THR A 147 -20.20 1.47 6.92
N PHE A 148 -20.21 1.44 5.61
CA PHE A 148 -19.11 1.00 4.77
C PHE A 148 -18.71 2.18 3.89
N ASN A 149 -17.53 2.69 4.09
CA ASN A 149 -17.00 3.77 3.29
C ASN A 149 -15.87 3.23 2.42
N ALA A 150 -15.95 3.43 1.12
CA ALA A 150 -14.80 3.19 0.27
C ALA A 150 -13.68 4.11 0.74
N ALA A 151 -12.63 3.55 1.33
CA ALA A 151 -11.41 4.27 1.58
C ALA A 151 -10.67 4.29 0.24
N ASN A 152 -10.99 5.25 -0.61
CA ASN A 152 -10.32 5.40 -1.89
C ASN A 152 -8.88 5.86 -1.65
N SER A 153 -7.96 4.90 -1.53
CA SER A 153 -6.53 5.13 -1.62
C SER A 153 -6.09 5.44 -3.06
N ASP A 154 -6.95 5.17 -4.04
CA ASP A 154 -6.63 5.24 -5.47
C ASP A 154 -7.04 6.58 -6.12
N VAL A 155 -7.35 7.60 -5.32
CA VAL A 155 -7.72 8.92 -5.85
C VAL A 155 -6.50 9.84 -5.89
N PRO A 156 -6.23 10.50 -7.04
CA PRO A 156 -5.14 11.47 -7.15
C PRO A 156 -5.38 12.68 -6.25
N CYS A 157 -4.50 12.88 -5.27
CA CYS A 157 -4.62 13.97 -4.29
C CYS A 157 -3.30 14.71 -4.11
N TYR A 158 -3.38 16.02 -3.95
CA TYR A 158 -2.31 16.85 -3.40
C TYR A 158 -2.47 16.97 -1.88
N ILE A 159 -1.41 17.31 -1.16
CA ILE A 159 -1.54 17.68 0.26
C ILE A 159 -1.60 19.20 0.44
N THR A 160 -2.12 19.62 1.59
CA THR A 160 -2.11 21.04 2.01
C THR A 160 -0.72 21.65 1.85
N GLY A 161 -0.65 22.88 1.32
CA GLY A 161 0.60 23.61 1.05
C GLY A 161 1.20 23.36 -0.32
N THR A 162 0.68 22.40 -1.10
CA THR A 162 1.13 22.18 -2.49
C THR A 162 0.75 23.38 -3.37
N ARG A 163 1.72 23.93 -4.09
CA ARG A 163 1.47 25.06 -4.98
C ARG A 163 1.18 24.61 -6.39
N ILE A 164 0.07 25.06 -6.91
CA ILE A 164 -0.38 24.81 -8.27
C ILE A 164 -0.16 26.08 -9.10
N ARG A 165 0.37 25.93 -10.31
CA ARG A 165 0.55 27.03 -11.26
C ARG A 165 -0.79 27.49 -11.78
N THR A 166 -1.05 28.81 -11.65
CA THR A 166 -2.27 29.48 -12.13
C THR A 166 -1.91 30.74 -12.91
N ALA A 167 -2.89 31.34 -13.60
CA ALA A 167 -2.72 32.62 -14.29
C ALA A 167 -2.29 33.78 -13.35
N ARG A 168 -2.55 33.63 -12.04
CA ARG A 168 -2.13 34.61 -11.00
C ARG A 168 -0.83 34.20 -10.28
N GLY A 169 -0.10 33.23 -10.83
CA GLY A 169 1.14 32.67 -10.25
C GLY A 169 0.91 31.36 -9.54
N GLU A 170 1.86 30.96 -8.68
CA GLU A 170 1.75 29.74 -7.87
C GLU A 170 0.88 29.98 -6.63
N VAL A 171 -0.18 29.20 -6.50
CA VAL A 171 -1.20 29.31 -5.43
C VAL A 171 -1.22 28.00 -4.66
N ALA A 172 -1.25 28.06 -3.32
CA ALA A 172 -1.43 26.87 -2.50
C ALA A 172 -2.79 26.23 -2.79
N VAL A 173 -2.84 24.90 -2.80
CA VAL A 173 -4.04 24.14 -3.21
C VAL A 173 -5.26 24.48 -2.35
N GLU A 174 -5.05 24.77 -1.06
CA GLU A 174 -6.08 25.22 -0.11
C GLU A 174 -6.59 26.63 -0.36
N ASP A 175 -5.84 27.47 -1.09
CA ASP A 175 -6.20 28.85 -1.44
C ASP A 175 -6.77 28.98 -2.87
N LEU A 176 -6.90 27.87 -3.59
CA LEU A 176 -7.55 27.82 -4.88
C LEU A 176 -9.07 27.99 -4.73
N THR A 177 -9.67 28.60 -5.73
CA THR A 177 -11.12 28.78 -5.82
C THR A 177 -11.65 28.28 -7.16
N VAL A 178 -12.89 27.83 -7.18
CA VAL A 178 -13.60 27.50 -8.44
C VAL A 178 -13.64 28.73 -9.33
N GLY A 179 -13.22 28.55 -10.59
CA GLY A 179 -13.06 29.64 -11.55
C GLY A 179 -11.63 30.18 -11.69
N ASP A 180 -10.71 29.85 -10.76
CA ASP A 180 -9.28 30.11 -10.99
C ASP A 180 -8.83 29.41 -12.26
N LEU A 181 -7.88 30.01 -12.98
CA LEU A 181 -7.32 29.46 -14.20
C LEU A 181 -6.00 28.73 -13.87
N ALA A 182 -6.03 27.39 -13.85
CA ALA A 182 -4.82 26.58 -13.79
C ALA A 182 -4.07 26.66 -15.13
N VAL A 183 -2.73 26.68 -15.08
CA VAL A 183 -1.88 26.75 -16.27
C VAL A 183 -1.20 25.40 -16.48
N THR A 184 -1.50 24.75 -17.62
CA THR A 184 -0.91 23.46 -18.01
C THR A 184 0.58 23.57 -18.34
N PRO A 185 1.31 22.47 -18.50
CA PRO A 185 2.72 22.51 -18.94
C PRO A 185 2.91 23.25 -20.27
N GLU A 186 1.94 23.14 -21.20
CA GLU A 186 1.94 23.81 -22.50
C GLU A 186 1.59 25.31 -22.42
N GLY A 187 1.23 25.80 -21.23
CA GLY A 187 0.86 27.20 -21.02
C GLY A 187 -0.62 27.51 -21.29
N THR A 188 -1.46 26.48 -21.47
CA THR A 188 -2.89 26.66 -21.67
C THR A 188 -3.57 26.93 -20.33
N GLU A 189 -4.42 27.95 -20.29
CA GLU A 189 -5.23 28.27 -19.12
C GLU A 189 -6.51 27.42 -19.12
N ARG A 190 -6.77 26.72 -18.01
CA ARG A 190 -7.92 25.84 -17.82
C ARG A 190 -8.68 26.23 -16.56
N PRO A 191 -10.01 26.48 -16.62
CA PRO A 191 -10.76 26.82 -15.43
C PRO A 191 -10.90 25.66 -14.47
N ILE A 192 -10.64 25.91 -13.18
CA ILE A 192 -10.92 24.97 -12.10
C ILE A 192 -12.44 24.90 -11.92
N ARG A 193 -13.00 23.68 -12.00
CA ARG A 193 -14.44 23.42 -11.93
C ARG A 193 -14.89 22.96 -10.56
N TRP A 194 -14.01 22.23 -9.87
CA TRP A 194 -14.31 21.74 -8.55
C TRP A 194 -13.02 21.55 -7.73
N ILE A 195 -13.14 21.74 -6.43
CA ILE A 195 -12.05 21.49 -5.47
C ILE A 195 -12.66 20.74 -4.31
N GLY A 196 -12.13 19.54 -4.05
CA GLY A 196 -12.51 18.71 -2.91
C GLY A 196 -11.37 18.54 -1.92
N HIS A 197 -11.70 18.38 -0.65
CA HIS A 197 -10.69 18.03 0.34
C HIS A 197 -11.23 17.07 1.41
N ARG A 198 -10.34 16.28 1.98
CA ARG A 198 -10.65 15.35 3.06
C ARG A 198 -9.43 15.15 3.96
N THR A 199 -9.65 15.16 5.27
CA THR A 199 -8.62 14.75 6.24
C THR A 199 -8.83 13.29 6.61
N ILE A 200 -7.78 12.48 6.50
CA ILE A 200 -7.78 11.06 6.85
C ILE A 200 -6.72 10.76 7.91
N ALA A 201 -7.05 9.83 8.81
CA ALA A 201 -6.09 9.24 9.74
C ALA A 201 -5.34 8.10 9.04
N CYS A 202 -4.02 8.09 9.12
CA CYS A 202 -3.20 7.15 8.36
C CYS A 202 -2.91 5.84 9.10
N HIS A 203 -2.86 5.84 10.43
CA HIS A 203 -2.65 4.64 11.29
C HIS A 203 -1.53 3.69 10.81
N GLY A 204 -0.52 4.22 10.09
CA GLY A 204 0.54 3.41 9.50
C GLY A 204 0.16 2.65 8.22
N ASP A 205 -1.06 2.84 7.71
CA ASP A 205 -1.51 2.22 6.46
C ASP A 205 -0.78 2.83 5.25
N SER A 206 0.04 2.03 4.57
CA SER A 206 0.83 2.48 3.41
C SER A 206 -0.04 2.97 2.24
N ALA A 207 -1.27 2.49 2.11
CA ALA A 207 -2.20 2.96 1.08
C ALA A 207 -2.65 4.41 1.29
N ARG A 208 -2.51 4.95 2.50
CA ARG A 208 -2.94 6.31 2.89
C ARG A 208 -1.80 7.27 3.11
N LEU A 209 -0.60 6.73 3.38
CA LEU A 209 0.58 7.55 3.65
C LEU A 209 0.99 8.33 2.41
N PRO A 210 1.23 9.64 2.51
CA PRO A 210 1.66 10.43 1.37
C PRO A 210 3.02 9.99 0.85
N VAL A 211 3.19 10.13 -0.45
CA VAL A 211 4.47 9.95 -1.13
C VAL A 211 5.12 11.32 -1.30
N ARG A 212 6.32 11.45 -0.77
CA ARG A 212 7.20 12.60 -0.96
C ARG A 212 8.02 12.41 -2.21
N ILE A 213 7.97 13.39 -3.10
CA ILE A 213 8.85 13.55 -4.24
C ILE A 213 9.80 14.68 -3.89
N ALA A 214 11.07 14.35 -3.66
CA ALA A 214 12.09 15.34 -3.27
C ALA A 214 12.30 16.39 -4.35
N ALA A 215 12.67 17.59 -3.94
CA ALA A 215 13.09 18.63 -4.88
C ALA A 215 14.14 18.09 -5.85
N HIS A 216 13.98 18.44 -7.13
CA HIS A 216 14.87 18.04 -8.22
C HIS A 216 14.92 16.54 -8.57
N ALA A 217 14.00 15.72 -8.04
CA ALA A 217 13.96 14.27 -8.28
C ALA A 217 13.81 13.91 -9.78
N PHE A 218 13.06 14.69 -10.54
CA PHE A 218 12.86 14.51 -12.00
C PHE A 218 13.77 15.43 -12.85
N GLY A 219 14.67 16.18 -12.23
CA GLY A 219 15.57 17.12 -12.89
C GLY A 219 15.61 18.48 -12.18
N PRO A 220 16.46 19.41 -12.59
CA PRO A 220 16.57 20.73 -11.96
C PRO A 220 15.21 21.46 -11.95
N GLY A 221 14.75 21.86 -10.75
CA GLY A 221 13.46 22.52 -10.55
C GLY A 221 12.22 21.65 -10.76
N ARG A 222 12.36 20.31 -10.83
CA ARG A 222 11.26 19.37 -11.03
C ARG A 222 11.27 18.27 -9.95
N PRO A 223 10.46 18.38 -8.90
CA PRO A 223 9.79 19.60 -8.45
C PRO A 223 10.81 20.65 -7.95
N ALA A 224 10.38 21.92 -7.83
CA ALA A 224 11.22 22.99 -7.31
C ALA A 224 11.42 22.90 -5.79
N ARG A 225 10.42 22.33 -5.09
CA ARG A 225 10.40 21.99 -3.67
C ARG A 225 9.83 20.59 -3.51
N ASP A 226 9.97 20.01 -2.36
CA ASP A 226 9.36 18.72 -2.05
C ASP A 226 7.85 18.75 -2.33
N LEU A 227 7.40 17.86 -3.20
CA LEU A 227 5.99 17.67 -3.53
C LEU A 227 5.48 16.43 -2.80
N PHE A 228 4.32 16.55 -2.17
CA PHE A 228 3.66 15.44 -1.49
C PHE A 228 2.31 15.16 -2.14
N VAL A 229 2.08 13.90 -2.46
CA VAL A 229 0.85 13.45 -3.14
C VAL A 229 0.37 12.12 -2.55
N SER A 230 -0.87 11.74 -2.86
CA SER A 230 -1.34 10.38 -2.53
C SER A 230 -0.60 9.32 -3.36
N PRO A 231 -0.52 8.05 -2.90
CA PRO A 231 0.16 6.98 -3.62
C PRO A 231 -0.33 6.78 -5.06
N ALA A 232 -1.62 6.93 -5.30
CA ALA A 232 -2.24 6.75 -6.61
C ALA A 232 -2.11 7.95 -7.55
N HIS A 233 -1.69 9.11 -7.05
CA HIS A 233 -1.54 10.31 -7.87
C HIS A 233 -0.50 10.10 -8.98
N ALA A 234 -0.91 10.27 -10.24
CA ALA A 234 -0.01 10.04 -11.34
C ALA A 234 0.80 11.28 -11.70
N ILE A 235 2.09 11.06 -11.89
CA ILE A 235 3.03 12.06 -12.40
C ILE A 235 3.11 11.91 -13.92
N CYS A 236 3.08 13.04 -14.63
CA CYS A 236 3.27 13.08 -16.06
C CYS A 236 4.78 13.07 -16.37
N VAL A 237 5.22 12.01 -17.04
CA VAL A 237 6.64 11.79 -17.39
C VAL A 237 6.78 11.71 -18.89
N ASP A 238 7.80 12.39 -19.44
CA ASP A 238 8.12 12.29 -20.87
C ASP A 238 9.11 11.15 -21.13
N LEU A 239 8.58 10.08 -21.73
CA LEU A 239 9.31 8.86 -22.10
C LEU A 239 8.97 8.49 -23.55
N LEU A 240 9.49 9.24 -24.53
CA LEU A 240 9.09 9.15 -25.95
C LEU A 240 7.63 9.57 -26.19
N GLY A 241 7.16 10.53 -25.40
CA GLY A 241 5.82 11.05 -25.30
C GLY A 241 5.38 11.08 -23.85
N GLU A 242 4.42 11.94 -23.55
CA GLU A 242 3.91 12.09 -22.19
C GLU A 242 3.05 10.90 -21.77
N VAL A 243 3.34 10.37 -20.60
CA VAL A 243 2.65 9.25 -19.98
C VAL A 243 2.36 9.56 -18.50
N LEU A 244 1.32 8.95 -17.95
CA LEU A 244 0.96 9.03 -16.54
C LEU A 244 1.41 7.77 -15.82
N ILE A 245 2.11 7.94 -14.70
CA ILE A 245 2.57 6.84 -13.85
C ILE A 245 2.21 7.17 -12.39
N PRO A 246 1.44 6.32 -11.69
CA PRO A 246 1.13 6.52 -10.27
C PRO A 246 2.39 6.62 -9.42
N THR A 247 2.40 7.54 -8.48
CA THR A 247 3.59 7.85 -7.67
C THR A 247 4.06 6.65 -6.85
N CYS A 248 3.15 5.79 -6.38
CA CYS A 248 3.50 4.55 -5.68
C CYS A 248 4.38 3.62 -6.53
N ARG A 249 4.25 3.66 -7.87
CA ARG A 249 5.08 2.86 -8.79
C ARG A 249 6.47 3.46 -9.02
N LEU A 250 6.67 4.70 -8.58
CA LEU A 250 7.94 5.44 -8.73
C LEU A 250 8.76 5.52 -7.43
N ILE A 251 8.25 4.98 -6.33
CA ILE A 251 8.97 4.94 -5.05
C ILE A 251 10.31 4.23 -5.24
N ASN A 252 11.40 4.88 -4.84
CA ASN A 252 12.75 4.39 -5.00
C ASN A 252 13.57 4.40 -3.71
N GLY A 253 12.93 4.67 -2.57
CA GLY A 253 13.56 4.70 -1.25
C GLY A 253 14.58 5.84 -1.04
N THR A 254 14.66 6.79 -1.97
CA THR A 254 15.61 7.92 -1.95
C THR A 254 14.94 9.25 -2.22
N THR A 255 14.82 9.61 -3.48
CA THR A 255 14.18 10.86 -3.92
C THR A 255 12.66 10.77 -3.95
N ILE A 256 12.11 9.57 -3.98
CA ILE A 256 10.67 9.31 -3.90
C ILE A 256 10.44 8.29 -2.78
N THR A 257 9.78 8.72 -1.71
CA THR A 257 9.61 7.92 -0.49
C THR A 257 8.23 8.11 0.10
N GLN A 258 7.71 7.09 0.77
CA GLN A 258 6.54 7.23 1.60
C GLN A 258 6.89 7.87 2.94
N VAL A 259 6.02 8.76 3.45
CA VAL A 259 6.24 9.48 4.69
C VAL A 259 5.19 9.07 5.71
N SER A 260 5.66 8.64 6.89
CA SER A 260 4.77 8.30 8.00
C SER A 260 4.22 9.57 8.65
N VAL A 261 2.89 9.69 8.67
CA VAL A 261 2.15 10.78 9.32
C VAL A 261 0.95 10.19 10.05
N GLU A 262 0.50 10.84 11.13
CA GLU A 262 -0.70 10.41 11.86
C GLU A 262 -1.98 10.68 11.06
N SER A 263 -2.03 11.83 10.40
CA SER A 263 -3.14 12.24 9.55
C SER A 263 -2.65 13.13 8.42
N VAL A 264 -3.42 13.21 7.34
CA VAL A 264 -3.13 14.05 6.18
C VAL A 264 -4.42 14.62 5.61
N THR A 265 -4.37 15.88 5.17
CA THR A 265 -5.47 16.50 4.41
C THR A 265 -5.11 16.44 2.93
N TYR A 266 -5.92 15.69 2.18
CA TYR A 266 -5.82 15.51 0.75
C TYR A 266 -6.77 16.43 0.00
N TRP A 267 -6.28 17.01 -1.10
CA TRP A 267 -6.96 17.96 -1.95
C TRP A 267 -7.03 17.47 -3.39
N HIS A 268 -8.16 17.72 -4.04
CA HIS A 268 -8.42 17.39 -5.43
C HIS A 268 -8.73 18.65 -6.20
N VAL A 269 -8.16 18.76 -7.39
CA VAL A 269 -8.39 19.90 -8.28
C VAL A 269 -8.89 19.37 -9.62
N GLU A 270 -10.13 19.68 -9.96
CA GLU A 270 -10.78 19.26 -11.18
C GLU A 270 -10.88 20.39 -12.18
N LEU A 271 -10.59 20.08 -13.42
CA LEU A 271 -10.76 20.96 -14.57
C LEU A 271 -12.04 20.59 -15.33
N ASP A 272 -12.32 21.28 -16.44
CA ASP A 272 -13.43 20.97 -17.34
C ASP A 272 -13.28 19.65 -18.09
N SER A 273 -12.07 19.11 -18.19
CA SER A 273 -11.75 17.72 -18.53
C SER A 273 -10.42 17.35 -17.87
N HIS A 274 -10.13 16.05 -17.73
CA HIS A 274 -8.86 15.60 -17.22
C HIS A 274 -7.68 16.18 -18.00
N ASP A 275 -6.72 16.76 -17.31
CA ASP A 275 -5.53 17.38 -17.90
C ASP A 275 -4.35 17.38 -16.92
N ILE A 276 -3.22 17.94 -17.32
CA ILE A 276 -2.01 18.00 -16.51
C ILE A 276 -1.92 19.36 -15.83
N LEU A 277 -1.82 19.36 -14.51
CA LEU A 277 -1.48 20.50 -13.67
C LEU A 277 0.03 20.60 -13.49
N VAL A 278 0.51 21.77 -13.08
CA VAL A 278 1.90 21.94 -12.66
C VAL A 278 1.94 22.20 -11.16
N ALA A 279 2.32 21.19 -10.41
CA ALA A 279 2.42 21.21 -8.96
C ALA A 279 3.90 21.31 -8.52
N GLU A 280 4.26 22.35 -7.78
CA GLU A 280 5.66 22.64 -7.39
C GLU A 280 6.64 22.63 -8.58
N GLY A 281 6.16 22.94 -9.78
CA GLY A 281 6.97 22.88 -11.02
C GLY A 281 7.03 21.49 -11.67
N LEU A 282 6.38 20.47 -11.12
CA LEU A 282 6.29 19.12 -11.67
C LEU A 282 4.92 18.89 -12.33
N PRO A 283 4.85 18.39 -13.58
CA PRO A 283 3.61 17.98 -14.21
C PRO A 283 2.97 16.79 -13.50
N ALA A 284 1.72 16.93 -13.08
CA ALA A 284 0.96 15.92 -12.37
C ALA A 284 -0.52 15.99 -12.79
N GLU A 285 -1.26 14.90 -12.68
CA GLU A 285 -2.63 14.84 -13.14
C GLU A 285 -3.57 15.73 -12.35
N SER A 286 -4.63 16.23 -13.02
CA SER A 286 -5.82 16.78 -12.37
C SER A 286 -6.72 15.65 -11.87
N TYR A 287 -7.73 15.99 -11.07
CA TYR A 287 -8.71 15.02 -10.63
C TYR A 287 -9.56 14.51 -11.80
N VAL A 288 -9.79 13.18 -11.82
CA VAL A 288 -10.78 12.53 -12.68
C VAL A 288 -11.95 12.11 -11.80
N ASP A 289 -13.16 12.55 -12.12
CA ASP A 289 -14.35 12.09 -11.40
C ASP A 289 -14.65 10.63 -11.67
N CYS A 290 -14.34 9.79 -10.68
CA CYS A 290 -14.70 8.38 -10.67
C CYS A 290 -16.02 8.12 -9.92
N GLY A 291 -16.81 9.16 -9.65
CA GLY A 291 -18.05 9.09 -8.90
C GLY A 291 -17.86 9.11 -7.38
N ASN A 292 -16.72 9.57 -6.91
CA ASN A 292 -16.33 9.58 -5.50
C ASN A 292 -16.37 10.98 -4.84
N ARG A 293 -16.89 12.02 -5.53
CA ARG A 293 -17.04 13.38 -4.96
C ARG A 293 -17.79 13.40 -3.64
N ALA A 294 -18.78 12.51 -3.46
CA ALA A 294 -19.58 12.44 -2.24
C ALA A 294 -18.76 12.12 -0.96
N PHE A 295 -17.51 11.70 -1.10
CA PHE A 295 -16.63 11.42 0.03
C PHE A 295 -15.84 12.62 0.54
N PHE A 296 -15.98 13.79 -0.10
CA PHE A 296 -15.24 14.99 0.28
C PHE A 296 -16.05 15.88 1.20
N ALA A 297 -15.38 16.48 2.19
CA ALA A 297 -16.02 17.22 3.28
C ALA A 297 -16.76 18.50 2.83
N ASN A 298 -16.47 18.99 1.64
CA ASN A 298 -17.04 20.24 1.09
C ASN A 298 -18.09 20.05 0.00
N VAL A 299 -18.61 18.83 -0.18
CA VAL A 299 -19.72 18.59 -1.10
C VAL A 299 -21.03 19.05 -0.47
N GLU A 300 -21.64 20.09 -1.02
CA GLU A 300 -23.01 20.44 -0.65
C GLU A 300 -23.99 19.37 -1.20
N VAL A 301 -24.96 18.97 -0.37
CA VAL A 301 -25.95 17.91 -0.69
C VAL A 301 -26.76 18.24 -1.96
N THR A 302 -26.79 19.51 -2.40
CA THR A 302 -27.45 19.96 -3.62
C THR A 302 -26.82 19.44 -4.91
N ASP A 303 -25.52 19.07 -4.90
CA ASP A 303 -24.86 18.53 -6.10
C ASP A 303 -25.19 17.05 -6.39
N LEU A 304 -25.83 16.37 -5.46
CA LEU A 304 -26.36 15.01 -5.69
C LEU A 304 -27.54 14.98 -6.67
N ALA A 305 -28.09 16.15 -7.03
CA ALA A 305 -29.20 16.31 -7.98
C ALA A 305 -28.73 16.69 -9.40
N ALA A 306 -27.44 16.96 -9.61
CA ALA A 306 -26.91 17.13 -10.95
C ALA A 306 -27.03 15.79 -11.71
N PRO A 307 -27.54 15.78 -12.96
CA PRO A 307 -27.54 14.57 -13.75
C PRO A 307 -26.10 14.04 -13.80
N PRO A 308 -25.88 12.71 -13.69
CA PRO A 308 -24.54 12.17 -13.84
C PRO A 308 -24.05 12.58 -15.22
N ASP A 309 -23.09 13.51 -15.28
CA ASP A 309 -22.32 13.74 -16.48
C ASP A 309 -21.80 12.39 -16.94
N GLU A 310 -21.87 12.14 -18.25
CA GLU A 310 -21.39 10.88 -18.84
C GLU A 310 -19.97 10.61 -18.36
N ARG A 311 -19.83 9.71 -17.41
CA ARG A 311 -18.55 9.39 -16.77
C ARG A 311 -17.65 8.73 -17.79
N PRO A 312 -16.44 9.20 -17.99
CA PRO A 312 -15.51 8.48 -18.81
C PRO A 312 -15.13 7.16 -18.10
N ALA A 313 -15.72 6.07 -18.54
CA ALA A 313 -15.41 4.74 -18.06
C ALA A 313 -14.20 4.18 -18.83
N GLY A 314 -13.10 3.91 -18.12
CA GLY A 314 -11.95 3.18 -18.64
C GLY A 314 -10.69 4.02 -18.91
N PRO A 315 -9.62 3.38 -19.41
CA PRO A 315 -8.33 4.03 -19.70
C PRO A 315 -8.41 5.21 -20.67
N SER A 316 -9.48 5.30 -21.47
CA SER A 316 -9.76 6.44 -22.38
C SER A 316 -10.16 7.73 -21.66
N ALA A 317 -10.36 7.70 -20.35
CA ALA A 317 -10.66 8.89 -19.53
C ALA A 317 -9.42 9.75 -19.24
N PHE A 318 -8.26 9.15 -19.26
CA PHE A 318 -7.02 9.85 -18.99
C PHE A 318 -6.58 10.69 -20.18
N CYS A 319 -6.12 11.91 -19.91
CA CYS A 319 -5.60 12.82 -20.95
C CYS A 319 -4.30 12.34 -21.60
N ARG A 320 -3.61 11.39 -21.00
CA ARG A 320 -2.39 10.75 -21.49
C ARG A 320 -2.46 9.24 -21.22
N PRO A 321 -1.67 8.40 -21.93
CA PRO A 321 -1.56 6.97 -21.63
C PRO A 321 -1.14 6.74 -20.18
N PHE A 322 -1.82 5.81 -19.50
CA PHE A 322 -1.63 5.52 -18.08
C PHE A 322 -0.98 4.13 -17.91
N TYR A 323 0.11 4.06 -17.15
CA TYR A 323 0.89 2.84 -16.93
C TYR A 323 1.14 2.58 -15.45
N GLU A 324 0.80 1.39 -14.99
CA GLU A 324 1.10 0.93 -13.62
C GLU A 324 2.26 -0.06 -13.57
N THR A 325 2.55 -0.72 -14.68
CA THR A 325 3.59 -1.77 -14.79
C THR A 325 4.18 -1.81 -16.19
N GLY A 326 5.25 -2.57 -16.35
CA GLY A 326 5.86 -2.87 -17.63
C GLY A 326 7.00 -1.91 -18.04
N PRO A 327 7.54 -2.05 -19.26
CA PRO A 327 8.80 -1.43 -19.66
C PRO A 327 8.82 0.10 -19.55
N ILE A 328 7.68 0.76 -19.64
CA ILE A 328 7.57 2.22 -19.49
C ILE A 328 7.85 2.61 -18.04
N VAL A 329 7.23 1.91 -17.09
CA VAL A 329 7.44 2.15 -15.65
C VAL A 329 8.87 1.80 -15.25
N ASP A 330 9.42 0.68 -15.77
CA ASP A 330 10.79 0.26 -15.51
C ASP A 330 11.79 1.29 -16.03
N SER A 331 11.54 1.87 -17.22
CA SER A 331 12.37 2.95 -17.78
C SER A 331 12.32 4.23 -16.93
N ALA A 332 11.13 4.59 -16.42
CA ALA A 332 10.99 5.73 -15.52
C ALA A 332 11.79 5.50 -14.23
N ARG A 333 11.66 4.31 -13.63
CA ARG A 333 12.39 3.94 -12.41
C ARG A 333 13.90 3.94 -12.61
N ALA A 334 14.39 3.42 -13.73
CA ALA A 334 15.82 3.45 -14.07
C ALA A 334 16.34 4.89 -14.14
N ARG A 335 15.66 5.80 -14.84
CA ARG A 335 16.03 7.23 -14.91
C ARG A 335 16.02 7.90 -13.54
N LEU A 336 15.05 7.56 -12.68
CA LEU A 336 15.01 8.09 -11.31
C LEU A 336 16.14 7.55 -10.43
N ALA A 337 16.58 6.31 -10.65
CA ALA A 337 17.74 5.73 -9.98
C ALA A 337 19.03 6.45 -10.41
N ASP A 338 19.26 6.65 -11.71
CA ASP A 338 20.38 7.42 -12.24
C ASP A 338 20.37 8.86 -11.68
N ARG A 339 19.19 9.44 -11.58
CA ARG A 339 19.03 10.78 -11.02
C ARG A 339 19.38 10.82 -9.54
N ALA A 340 18.95 9.83 -8.76
CA ALA A 340 19.32 9.71 -7.35
C ALA A 340 20.84 9.61 -7.17
N GLU A 341 21.52 8.83 -8.01
CA GLU A 341 22.97 8.74 -8.00
C GLU A 341 23.65 10.08 -8.35
N ALA A 342 23.13 10.82 -9.33
CA ALA A 342 23.59 12.16 -9.67
C ALA A 342 23.38 13.17 -8.53
N LEU A 343 22.40 12.94 -7.66
CA LEU A 343 22.15 13.72 -6.44
C LEU A 343 22.98 13.25 -5.24
N GLY A 344 23.90 12.29 -5.44
CA GLY A 344 24.82 11.83 -4.41
C GLY A 344 24.36 10.61 -3.62
N TRP A 345 23.21 10.02 -3.94
CA TRP A 345 22.80 8.75 -3.35
C TRP A 345 23.67 7.61 -3.85
N ARG A 346 23.97 6.65 -3.00
CA ARG A 346 24.75 5.45 -3.37
C ARG A 346 24.03 4.20 -2.90
N LEU A 347 24.02 3.18 -3.74
CA LEU A 347 23.63 1.84 -3.33
C LEU A 347 24.84 1.21 -2.64
N VAL A 348 24.64 0.75 -1.41
CA VAL A 348 25.68 0.06 -0.61
C VAL A 348 25.12 -1.28 -0.18
N GLU A 349 25.98 -2.29 -0.16
CA GLU A 349 25.69 -3.55 0.51
C GLU A 349 26.10 -3.39 1.97
N ASP A 350 25.15 -3.51 2.87
CA ASP A 350 25.38 -3.54 4.30
C ASP A 350 25.17 -4.97 4.79
N PRO A 351 26.25 -5.73 5.04
CA PRO A 351 26.14 -7.14 5.38
C PRO A 351 25.23 -7.42 6.55
N LEU A 352 25.19 -6.51 7.51
CA LEU A 352 24.44 -6.70 8.75
C LEU A 352 23.23 -5.79 8.88
N ALA A 353 23.11 -4.78 8.05
CA ALA A 353 21.95 -3.86 8.05
C ALA A 353 21.59 -3.36 9.46
N ASP A 354 22.60 -2.95 10.23
CA ASP A 354 22.43 -2.53 11.63
C ASP A 354 21.77 -3.61 12.52
N LEU A 355 22.12 -4.88 12.29
CA LEU A 355 21.56 -6.02 13.02
C LEU A 355 21.93 -5.95 14.50
N HIS A 356 20.92 -5.95 15.34
CA HIS A 356 21.06 -6.01 16.79
C HIS A 356 19.89 -6.78 17.43
N LEU A 357 20.02 -7.11 18.70
CA LEU A 357 18.89 -7.62 19.49
C LEU A 357 18.37 -6.55 20.42
N ILE A 358 17.06 -6.59 20.65
CA ILE A 358 16.43 -5.98 21.82
C ILE A 358 16.10 -7.13 22.76
N VAL A 359 16.74 -7.17 23.93
CA VAL A 359 16.59 -8.21 24.95
C VAL A 359 16.00 -7.57 26.20
N ASP A 360 14.77 -7.90 26.54
CA ASP A 360 14.04 -7.34 27.69
C ASP A 360 14.11 -5.80 27.73
N GLY A 361 14.01 -5.14 26.56
CA GLY A 361 14.10 -3.71 26.40
C GLY A 361 15.52 -3.12 26.29
N GLN A 362 16.57 -3.93 26.39
CA GLN A 362 17.97 -3.50 26.26
C GLN A 362 18.51 -3.83 24.87
N VAL A 363 19.22 -2.88 24.25
CA VAL A 363 19.89 -3.09 22.96
C VAL A 363 21.18 -3.88 23.16
N LEU A 364 21.34 -4.94 22.41
CA LEU A 364 22.53 -5.78 22.41
C LEU A 364 23.10 -5.89 20.99
N HIS A 365 24.32 -5.39 20.81
CA HIS A 365 25.02 -5.48 19.52
C HIS A 365 25.79 -6.81 19.40
N PRO A 366 25.92 -7.36 18.19
CA PRO A 366 26.62 -8.60 17.95
C PRO A 366 28.14 -8.44 17.92
N ASP A 367 28.85 -9.55 18.21
CA ASP A 367 30.17 -9.79 17.67
C ASP A 367 30.02 -10.35 16.25
N VAL A 368 30.79 -9.81 15.29
CA VAL A 368 30.56 -10.04 13.86
C VAL A 368 31.74 -10.66 13.18
N GLU A 369 31.48 -11.71 12.40
CA GLU A 369 32.45 -12.34 11.51
C GLU A 369 31.81 -12.62 10.13
N GLY A 370 32.15 -11.79 9.13
CA GLY A 370 31.53 -11.87 7.81
C GLY A 370 30.02 -11.67 7.85
N LEU A 371 29.27 -12.65 7.36
CA LEU A 371 27.79 -12.69 7.40
C LEU A 371 27.24 -13.40 8.64
N THR A 372 28.04 -13.51 9.70
CA THR A 372 27.61 -14.15 10.95
C THR A 372 27.64 -13.16 12.09
N ALA A 373 26.53 -13.01 12.78
CA ALA A 373 26.37 -12.24 14.01
C ALA A 373 26.27 -13.20 15.20
N ARG A 374 27.02 -12.93 16.29
CA ARG A 374 27.00 -13.69 17.54
C ARG A 374 26.57 -12.79 18.67
N PHE A 375 25.67 -13.28 19.49
CA PHE A 375 25.14 -12.58 20.66
C PHE A 375 25.31 -13.45 21.91
N ILE A 376 25.54 -12.82 23.05
CA ILE A 376 25.56 -13.48 24.35
C ILE A 376 24.29 -13.08 25.08
N LEU A 377 23.40 -14.03 25.36
CA LEU A 377 22.12 -13.78 26.03
C LEU A 377 22.06 -14.50 27.37
N PRO A 378 21.39 -13.89 28.38
CA PRO A 378 21.03 -14.62 29.59
C PRO A 378 19.93 -15.65 29.29
N ALA A 379 20.03 -16.84 29.88
CA ALA A 379 19.00 -17.87 29.71
C ALA A 379 17.62 -17.47 30.26
N ALA A 380 17.59 -16.45 31.12
CA ALA A 380 16.36 -15.87 31.66
C ALA A 380 15.70 -14.82 30.74
N ALA A 381 16.26 -14.50 29.57
CA ALA A 381 15.67 -13.54 28.64
C ALA A 381 14.29 -14.00 28.16
N CYS A 382 13.30 -13.08 28.19
CA CYS A 382 11.91 -13.39 27.87
C CYS A 382 11.41 -12.68 26.61
N ASP A 383 11.75 -11.40 26.39
CA ASP A 383 11.41 -10.64 25.18
C ASP A 383 12.66 -10.39 24.36
N VAL A 384 12.84 -11.18 23.29
CA VAL A 384 14.00 -11.08 22.41
C VAL A 384 13.52 -10.80 20.99
N ARG A 385 13.98 -9.69 20.42
CA ARG A 385 13.69 -9.28 19.05
C ARG A 385 14.98 -9.08 18.27
N LEU A 386 15.02 -9.70 17.11
CA LEU A 386 16.08 -9.49 16.13
C LEU A 386 15.70 -8.33 15.24
N VAL A 387 16.41 -7.21 15.35
CA VAL A 387 16.10 -5.94 14.69
C VAL A 387 17.15 -5.60 13.66
N SER A 388 16.73 -5.09 12.52
CA SER A 388 17.60 -4.62 11.45
C SER A 388 16.97 -3.46 10.69
N THR A 389 17.77 -2.72 9.92
CA THR A 389 17.25 -1.83 8.88
C THR A 389 16.54 -2.66 7.81
N THR A 390 15.64 -2.04 7.08
CA THR A 390 14.84 -2.71 6.05
C THR A 390 15.00 -2.05 4.71
N PHE A 391 14.75 -2.82 3.65
CA PHE A 391 14.62 -2.32 2.29
C PHE A 391 13.42 -2.99 1.59
N VAL A 392 13.02 -2.44 0.47
CA VAL A 392 12.02 -3.03 -0.42
C VAL A 392 12.72 -3.33 -1.75
N PRO A 393 12.79 -4.59 -2.20
CA PRO A 393 13.48 -4.94 -3.45
C PRO A 393 13.04 -4.10 -4.64
N ALA A 394 11.73 -3.88 -4.78
CA ALA A 394 11.17 -3.03 -5.81
C ALA A 394 11.70 -1.58 -5.80
N HIS A 395 12.23 -1.08 -4.68
CA HIS A 395 12.78 0.27 -4.58
C HIS A 395 14.26 0.37 -4.95
N VAL A 396 14.98 -0.75 -4.94
CA VAL A 396 16.44 -0.77 -5.17
C VAL A 396 16.82 -1.45 -6.48
N GLU A 397 15.97 -2.36 -6.99
CA GLU A 397 16.20 -3.09 -8.22
C GLU A 397 15.18 -2.69 -9.29
N ALA A 398 15.65 -2.15 -10.40
CA ALA A 398 14.79 -1.89 -11.56
C ALA A 398 14.23 -3.22 -12.09
N GLY A 399 12.90 -3.28 -12.26
CA GLY A 399 12.22 -4.49 -12.74
C GLY A 399 11.84 -5.50 -11.65
N SER A 400 12.24 -5.32 -10.39
CA SER A 400 11.72 -6.10 -9.27
C SER A 400 10.26 -5.72 -9.00
N GLY A 401 9.38 -6.72 -8.91
CA GLY A 401 7.99 -6.57 -8.46
C GLY A 401 7.79 -6.92 -6.98
N ASP A 402 8.87 -7.16 -6.22
CA ASP A 402 8.78 -7.52 -4.80
C ASP A 402 8.63 -6.28 -3.93
N ASP A 403 7.42 -6.04 -3.46
CA ASP A 403 7.03 -4.91 -2.61
C ASP A 403 7.15 -5.24 -1.10
N ARG A 404 7.62 -6.43 -0.75
CA ARG A 404 7.80 -6.80 0.67
C ARG A 404 8.87 -5.93 1.33
N ARG A 405 8.61 -5.57 2.59
CA ARG A 405 9.60 -4.94 3.43
C ARG A 405 10.51 -6.02 4.02
N LEU A 406 11.75 -6.08 3.57
CA LEU A 406 12.73 -7.08 3.94
C LEU A 406 13.79 -6.50 4.87
N GLY A 407 14.08 -7.21 5.96
CA GLY A 407 15.19 -6.92 6.86
C GLY A 407 16.44 -7.72 6.47
N VAL A 408 16.92 -8.61 7.33
CA VAL A 408 18.04 -9.52 7.04
C VAL A 408 17.54 -10.87 6.52
N CYS A 409 18.36 -11.47 5.65
CA CYS A 409 18.11 -12.80 5.08
C CYS A 409 18.80 -13.86 5.91
N LEU A 410 18.05 -14.61 6.71
CA LEU A 410 18.57 -15.67 7.57
C LEU A 410 18.91 -16.92 6.76
N ALA A 411 20.13 -17.42 6.89
CA ALA A 411 20.56 -18.72 6.39
C ALA A 411 20.53 -19.80 7.49
N ALA A 412 20.87 -19.42 8.73
CA ALA A 412 20.82 -20.36 9.86
C ALA A 412 20.71 -19.61 11.19
N LEU A 413 20.04 -20.26 12.14
CA LEU A 413 19.99 -19.88 13.54
C LEU A 413 20.53 -21.04 14.38
N SER A 414 21.38 -20.75 15.36
CA SER A 414 21.84 -21.76 16.30
C SER A 414 22.11 -21.18 17.68
N ILE A 415 21.96 -22.04 18.69
CA ILE A 415 22.18 -21.74 20.10
C ILE A 415 23.27 -22.68 20.62
N ASP A 416 24.18 -22.13 21.42
CA ASP A 416 25.23 -22.87 22.10
C ASP A 416 25.36 -22.38 23.54
N ASP A 417 25.11 -23.26 24.49
CA ASP A 417 25.29 -22.98 25.93
C ASP A 417 26.65 -23.42 26.46
N GLY A 418 27.51 -23.92 25.59
CA GLY A 418 28.85 -24.45 25.96
C GLY A 418 28.83 -25.76 26.74
N LEU A 419 27.65 -26.35 26.98
CA LEU A 419 27.48 -27.56 27.80
C LEU A 419 26.83 -28.72 27.04
N THR A 420 25.74 -28.44 26.31
CA THR A 420 24.90 -29.42 25.62
C THR A 420 25.23 -29.55 24.13
N GLY A 421 26.12 -28.71 23.62
CA GLY A 421 26.48 -28.62 22.21
C GLY A 421 25.59 -27.67 21.43
N ILE A 422 25.89 -27.50 20.13
CA ILE A 422 25.18 -26.57 19.25
C ILE A 422 23.80 -27.13 18.90
N ARG A 423 22.76 -26.34 19.18
CA ARG A 423 21.37 -26.60 18.79
C ARG A 423 21.04 -25.76 17.57
N HIS A 424 20.72 -26.40 16.47
CA HIS A 424 20.24 -25.72 15.28
C HIS A 424 18.74 -25.51 15.36
N ILE A 425 18.28 -24.29 15.03
CA ILE A 425 16.87 -23.93 14.94
C ILE A 425 16.51 -23.91 13.46
N ALA A 426 15.54 -24.72 13.07
CA ALA A 426 15.05 -24.74 11.70
C ALA A 426 14.40 -23.40 11.35
N LEU A 427 14.61 -22.89 10.14
CA LEU A 427 14.04 -21.62 9.72
C LEU A 427 12.52 -21.69 9.57
N ASP A 428 11.95 -22.88 9.40
CA ASP A 428 10.51 -23.19 9.37
C ASP A 428 9.97 -23.63 10.74
N ASP A 429 10.74 -23.46 11.82
CA ASP A 429 10.28 -23.79 13.17
C ASP A 429 8.95 -23.07 13.46
N PRO A 430 7.88 -23.81 13.85
CA PRO A 430 6.54 -23.24 14.04
C PRO A 430 6.46 -22.20 15.15
N ARG A 431 7.47 -22.08 16.01
CA ARG A 431 7.57 -21.01 17.03
C ARG A 431 7.98 -19.67 16.43
N LEU A 432 8.67 -19.67 15.29
CA LEU A 432 9.13 -18.46 14.59
C LEU A 432 7.98 -17.88 13.73
N THR A 433 7.06 -17.13 14.34
CA THR A 433 5.82 -16.66 13.68
C THR A 433 5.79 -15.16 13.43
N GLN A 434 6.44 -14.35 14.26
CA GLN A 434 6.33 -12.88 14.20
C GLN A 434 7.57 -12.25 13.61
N GLY A 435 7.37 -11.32 12.67
CA GLY A 435 8.45 -10.56 12.06
C GLY A 435 9.27 -11.33 11.02
N LEU A 436 8.73 -12.43 10.48
CA LEU A 436 9.40 -13.30 9.53
C LEU A 436 8.47 -13.61 8.35
N HIS A 437 8.99 -13.46 7.14
CA HIS A 437 8.31 -13.87 5.92
C HIS A 437 8.26 -15.41 5.78
N GLN A 438 7.65 -15.89 4.74
CA GLN A 438 7.66 -17.34 4.44
C GLN A 438 9.08 -17.82 4.12
N VAL A 439 9.35 -19.08 4.42
CA VAL A 439 10.62 -19.71 4.07
C VAL A 439 10.71 -19.83 2.56
N GLU A 440 11.82 -19.42 2.01
CA GLU A 440 12.16 -19.58 0.60
C GLU A 440 13.19 -20.70 0.46
N SER A 441 12.97 -21.59 -0.50
CA SER A 441 13.83 -22.73 -0.73
C SER A 441 13.98 -22.95 -2.23
N THR A 442 15.23 -22.87 -2.68
CA THR A 442 15.65 -23.30 -4.02
C THR A 442 16.73 -24.39 -3.83
N ASP A 443 17.99 -24.07 -4.11
CA ASP A 443 19.15 -24.94 -3.80
C ASP A 443 19.56 -24.85 -2.31
N MET A 444 19.24 -23.72 -1.66
CA MET A 444 19.42 -23.46 -0.24
C MET A 444 18.13 -22.95 0.38
N THR A 445 18.00 -23.08 1.69
CA THR A 445 16.87 -22.55 2.45
C THR A 445 17.27 -21.26 3.14
N TRP A 446 16.46 -20.21 2.98
CA TRP A 446 16.61 -18.94 3.69
C TRP A 446 15.27 -18.36 4.08
N ARG A 447 15.29 -17.38 4.96
CA ARG A 447 14.09 -16.69 5.43
C ARG A 447 14.38 -15.23 5.71
N TRP A 448 13.61 -14.36 5.11
CA TRP A 448 13.69 -12.92 5.36
C TRP A 448 12.97 -12.53 6.65
N THR A 449 13.54 -11.59 7.41
CA THR A 449 12.83 -10.87 8.47
C THR A 449 12.11 -9.66 7.85
N ASP A 450 11.13 -9.09 8.58
CA ASP A 450 10.48 -7.82 8.23
C ASP A 450 11.16 -6.60 8.88
N GLY A 451 12.28 -6.83 9.57
CA GLY A 451 13.05 -5.83 10.31
C GLY A 451 12.90 -5.91 11.83
N ALA A 452 11.98 -6.72 12.36
CA ALA A 452 11.78 -6.87 13.81
C ALA A 452 11.22 -8.26 14.18
N ALA A 453 12.03 -9.32 13.95
CA ALA A 453 11.61 -10.70 14.22
C ALA A 453 11.66 -11.04 15.69
N THR A 454 10.57 -11.59 16.23
CA THR A 454 10.52 -12.09 17.61
C THR A 454 11.14 -13.50 17.69
N LEU A 455 12.05 -13.70 18.64
CA LEU A 455 12.65 -14.98 18.99
C LEU A 455 12.03 -15.46 20.31
N PRO A 456 11.14 -16.47 20.28
CA PRO A 456 10.48 -16.97 21.49
C PRO A 456 11.45 -17.59 22.50
N ALA A 457 11.21 -17.36 23.79
CA ALA A 457 12.10 -17.81 24.85
C ALA A 457 12.24 -19.34 24.95
N ASP A 458 11.24 -20.10 24.52
CA ASP A 458 11.28 -21.57 24.48
C ASP A 458 12.26 -22.14 23.45
N LEU A 459 12.84 -21.31 22.58
CA LEU A 459 13.96 -21.72 21.72
C LEU A 459 15.20 -22.10 22.50
N TRP A 460 15.44 -21.50 23.68
CA TRP A 460 16.58 -21.77 24.54
C TRP A 460 16.22 -22.48 25.85
N ASP A 461 15.07 -23.13 25.89
CA ASP A 461 14.69 -23.95 27.03
C ASP A 461 15.79 -24.95 27.38
N GLY A 462 16.10 -25.04 28.67
CA GLY A 462 17.16 -25.91 29.22
C GLY A 462 18.54 -25.26 29.26
N CYS A 463 18.79 -24.12 28.62
CA CYS A 463 20.02 -23.34 28.78
C CYS A 463 20.11 -22.79 30.21
N ARG A 464 21.34 -22.67 30.76
CA ARG A 464 21.59 -22.13 32.09
C ARG A 464 22.64 -21.02 32.04
N GLY A 465 22.43 -20.00 32.85
CA GLY A 465 23.34 -18.84 32.91
C GLY A 465 23.27 -17.98 31.65
N THR A 466 24.24 -18.09 30.77
CA THR A 466 24.28 -17.41 29.47
C THR A 466 24.49 -18.44 28.36
N PHE A 467 24.02 -18.07 27.16
CA PHE A 467 24.21 -18.85 25.94
C PHE A 467 24.57 -17.94 24.75
N PHE A 468 25.13 -18.53 23.73
CA PHE A 468 25.42 -17.86 22.47
C PHE A 468 24.28 -18.09 21.48
N LEU A 469 23.73 -17.01 20.94
CA LEU A 469 22.87 -17.04 19.73
C LEU A 469 23.73 -16.67 18.54
N ARG A 470 23.78 -17.55 17.54
CA ARG A 470 24.46 -17.32 16.28
C ARG A 470 23.42 -17.16 15.18
N VAL A 471 23.51 -16.05 14.46
CA VAL A 471 22.66 -15.68 13.30
C VAL A 471 23.56 -15.64 12.07
N ALA A 472 23.38 -16.59 11.17
CA ALA A 472 24.09 -16.60 9.89
C ALA A 472 23.15 -16.02 8.81
N LEU A 473 23.64 -15.09 8.01
CA LEU A 473 22.90 -14.44 6.92
C LEU A 473 23.26 -15.09 5.58
N ALA A 474 22.27 -15.19 4.68
CA ALA A 474 22.46 -15.73 3.34
C ALA A 474 23.09 -14.72 2.38
N CYS A 475 22.80 -13.44 2.56
CA CYS A 475 23.31 -12.36 1.73
C CYS A 475 23.35 -11.04 2.50
N ALA A 476 24.08 -10.07 1.99
CA ALA A 476 24.01 -8.68 2.41
C ALA A 476 22.70 -8.05 1.90
N ALA A 477 22.09 -7.18 2.71
CA ALA A 477 20.94 -6.42 2.29
C ALA A 477 21.40 -5.13 1.56
N PRO A 478 20.92 -4.87 0.33
CA PRO A 478 21.23 -3.63 -0.36
C PRO A 478 20.47 -2.47 0.29
N ARG A 479 21.12 -1.33 0.46
CA ARG A 479 20.43 -0.10 0.87
C ARG A 479 20.99 1.12 0.15
N ARG A 480 20.14 2.12 -0.06
CA ARG A 480 20.58 3.40 -0.60
C ARG A 480 20.92 4.35 0.55
N VAL A 481 22.07 4.97 0.46
CA VAL A 481 22.60 5.89 1.47
C VAL A 481 22.72 7.28 0.86
N GLY A 482 22.18 8.27 1.57
CA GLY A 482 22.19 9.65 1.15
C GLY A 482 23.56 10.33 1.35
N PRO A 483 23.79 11.47 0.67
CA PRO A 483 25.05 12.20 0.79
C PRO A 483 25.36 12.65 2.22
N GLN A 484 24.35 12.84 3.07
CA GLN A 484 24.52 13.24 4.47
C GLN A 484 24.96 12.07 5.35
N ASP A 485 24.58 10.85 5.01
CA ASP A 485 24.84 9.63 5.80
C ASP A 485 26.17 8.97 5.41
N MET A 486 26.73 9.34 4.25
CA MET A 486 28.02 8.80 3.77
C MET A 486 29.20 9.14 4.70
N ALA A 487 29.12 10.23 5.45
CA ALA A 487 30.16 10.62 6.41
C ALA A 487 30.26 9.66 7.62
N GLY A 488 29.19 8.92 7.95
CA GLY A 488 29.14 7.94 9.02
C GLY A 488 29.60 6.52 8.63
N LEU A 489 29.72 6.24 7.34
CA LEU A 489 30.09 4.91 6.81
C LEU A 489 31.60 4.67 6.70
N VAL A 490 32.42 5.61 7.12
CA VAL A 490 33.86 5.36 7.26
C VAL A 490 34.07 4.42 8.44
N HIS A 491 34.19 3.14 8.13
CA HIS A 491 34.40 2.07 9.10
C HIS A 491 35.55 2.41 10.07
N PRO A 492 35.37 2.13 11.39
CA PRO A 492 36.45 2.29 12.39
C PRO A 492 37.67 1.39 12.12
N ALA A 493 37.59 0.41 11.21
CA ALA A 493 38.72 -0.44 10.86
C ALA A 493 39.90 0.28 10.19
N GLN A 494 39.72 1.50 9.65
CA GLN A 494 40.83 2.31 9.11
C GLN A 494 41.44 3.30 10.13
N ALA A 495 40.82 3.47 11.30
CA ALA A 495 41.33 4.36 12.35
C ALA A 495 42.50 3.72 13.14
N HIS A 496 42.63 2.40 13.14
CA HIS A 496 43.76 1.75 13.84
C HIS A 496 45.07 1.74 13.08
N THR A 497 45.05 1.91 11.76
CA THR A 497 46.30 1.98 10.95
C THR A 497 46.93 3.38 10.94
N ALA A 498 46.17 4.43 11.21
CA ALA A 498 46.69 5.82 11.22
C ALA A 498 47.33 6.21 12.56
N GLN A 499 47.09 5.49 13.65
CA GLN A 499 47.69 5.71 14.95
C GLN A 499 49.03 4.98 15.16
N ALA A 500 49.28 3.91 14.39
CA ALA A 500 50.55 3.18 14.44
C ALA A 500 51.69 3.91 13.73
N ASN A 501 51.43 4.80 12.78
CA ASN A 501 52.44 5.52 12.00
C ASN A 501 52.81 6.91 12.58
N ARG A 502 52.37 7.29 13.78
CA ARG A 502 52.76 8.52 14.47
C ARG A 502 53.65 8.26 15.69
N ARG A 503 54.15 7.06 15.87
CA ARG A 503 55.12 6.70 16.92
C ARG A 503 56.29 5.87 16.35
N ALA A 504 56.82 6.28 15.20
CA ALA A 504 58.15 5.87 14.74
C ALA A 504 58.99 7.11 14.40
#